data_e0c4b7ffaa3dcd3d5f323bad5b90cefa
#
_entry.id   e0c4b7ffaa3dcd3d5f323bad5b90cefa
#
_cell.length_a   1.000
_cell.length_b   1.000
_cell.length_c   1.000
_cell.angle_alpha   90.00
_cell.angle_beta   90.00
_cell.angle_gamma   90.00
#
_symmetry.space_group_name_H-M   'P 1'
#
loop_
_entity.id
_entity.type
_entity.pdbx_description
1 polymer ?
#
loop_
_entity_poly.entity_id
_entity_poly.type
_entity_poly.pdbx_seq_one_letter_code
_entity_poly.pdbx_strand_id
1 'polypeptide(L)'
;MEYLSKVAKQHILRWIKNRKYFDEYPFSANFAKETHYFDMKTYWVDILTFFCVVILCLFAADVPVKGAIPQKYSVTYFSSQNGVEDGLVNDIIQDHKGLLWFATWNGLYRFDGYNFKNYKSNMEDLGGLTNDRLLDIVEDKFGCIWVLCYDSTCYRFNPDKEVFEPVIQKTANSFRSISVLPNGIVWLLREDGSAVRVVT
;
A
#
# COMPACT_ATOMS: atom_id res chain seq x y z
N MET A 1 -0.80 -11.73 -18.30
CA MET A 1 -0.61 -11.94 -19.74
C MET A 1 0.53 -12.92 -20.10
N GLU A 2 1.57 -13.02 -19.31
CA GLU A 2 2.71 -13.93 -19.56
C GLU A 2 2.37 -15.43 -19.46
N TYR A 3 1.39 -15.80 -18.65
CA TYR A 3 1.01 -17.20 -18.44
C TYR A 3 0.27 -17.80 -19.65
N LEU A 4 -0.60 -17.03 -20.28
CA LEU A 4 -1.33 -17.47 -21.50
C LEU A 4 -0.42 -17.61 -22.72
N SER A 5 0.63 -16.80 -22.81
CA SER A 5 1.63 -16.91 -23.89
C SER A 5 2.49 -18.17 -23.74
N LYS A 6 2.79 -18.61 -22.53
CA LYS A 6 3.55 -19.85 -22.26
C LYS A 6 2.76 -21.10 -22.58
N VAL A 7 1.47 -21.12 -22.26
CA VAL A 7 0.59 -22.27 -22.56
C VAL A 7 0.37 -22.41 -24.07
N ALA A 8 0.08 -21.32 -24.77
CA ALA A 8 -0.07 -21.31 -26.21
C ALA A 8 1.22 -21.76 -26.93
N LYS A 9 2.38 -21.29 -26.44
CA LYS A 9 3.69 -21.66 -26.99
C LYS A 9 3.99 -23.16 -26.81
N GLN A 10 3.61 -23.75 -25.66
CA GLN A 10 3.78 -25.19 -25.44
C GLN A 10 2.86 -26.03 -26.34
N HIS A 11 1.62 -25.61 -26.59
CA HIS A 11 0.73 -26.32 -27.50
C HIS A 11 1.20 -26.26 -28.94
N ILE A 12 1.71 -25.12 -29.40
CA ILE A 12 2.29 -24.95 -30.74
C ILE A 12 3.53 -25.83 -30.91
N LEU A 13 4.43 -25.87 -29.92
CA LEU A 13 5.63 -26.70 -29.95
C LEU A 13 5.30 -28.20 -29.92
N ARG A 14 4.24 -28.61 -29.23
CA ARG A 14 3.77 -30.00 -29.21
C ARG A 14 3.17 -30.41 -30.58
N TRP A 15 2.47 -29.50 -31.23
CA TRP A 15 1.90 -29.69 -32.57
C TRP A 15 2.99 -29.82 -33.65
N ILE A 16 4.02 -28.93 -33.59
CA ILE A 16 5.17 -28.99 -34.53
C ILE A 16 6.00 -30.29 -34.31
N LYS A 17 6.15 -30.72 -33.05
CA LYS A 17 6.88 -31.95 -32.73
C LYS A 17 6.19 -33.22 -33.23
N ASN A 18 4.86 -33.22 -33.24
CA ASN A 18 4.09 -34.33 -33.81
C ASN A 18 4.14 -34.38 -35.36
N ARG A 19 4.43 -33.26 -36.03
CA ARG A 19 4.56 -33.22 -37.52
C ARG A 19 5.87 -33.83 -38.02
N LYS A 20 6.94 -33.84 -37.19
CA LYS A 20 8.24 -34.44 -37.55
C LYS A 20 8.22 -35.96 -37.66
N TYR A 21 7.15 -36.62 -37.20
CA TYR A 21 6.99 -38.06 -37.30
C TYR A 21 6.52 -38.53 -38.70
N PHE A 22 6.16 -37.59 -39.60
CA PHE A 22 5.67 -37.94 -40.96
C PHE A 22 6.78 -38.03 -42.03
N ASP A 23 7.96 -37.52 -41.73
CA ASP A 23 9.04 -37.44 -42.73
C ASP A 23 10.02 -38.64 -42.74
N GLU A 24 9.79 -39.64 -41.89
CA GLU A 24 10.77 -40.71 -41.65
C GLU A 24 10.33 -42.12 -42.16
N TYR A 25 9.22 -42.22 -42.89
CA TYR A 25 8.83 -43.53 -43.47
C TYR A 25 8.90 -43.51 -45.01
N PRO A 26 9.79 -44.37 -45.62
CA PRO A 26 9.85 -44.46 -47.07
C PRO A 26 8.55 -45.11 -47.61
N PHE A 27 7.99 -44.44 -48.59
CA PHE A 27 6.79 -44.84 -49.35
C PHE A 27 7.05 -46.17 -50.05
N SER A 28 6.68 -47.30 -49.43
CA SER A 28 6.64 -48.59 -50.10
C SER A 28 5.25 -48.89 -50.60
N ALA A 29 5.19 -49.36 -51.84
CA ALA A 29 4.01 -49.50 -52.74
C ALA A 29 2.97 -50.57 -52.32
N ASN A 30 2.79 -50.89 -51.03
CA ASN A 30 1.81 -51.88 -50.55
C ASN A 30 0.65 -51.31 -49.73
N PHE A 31 0.40 -50.00 -49.87
CA PHE A 31 -0.64 -49.32 -49.07
C PHE A 31 -1.99 -49.16 -49.77
N ALA A 32 -2.30 -50.08 -50.71
CA ALA A 32 -3.55 -49.97 -51.46
C ALA A 32 -4.71 -50.85 -50.90
N LYS A 33 -4.63 -51.33 -49.64
CA LYS A 33 -5.70 -52.18 -49.06
C LYS A 33 -6.18 -51.92 -47.65
N GLU A 34 -5.65 -50.88 -47.00
CA GLU A 34 -6.31 -50.40 -45.78
C GLU A 34 -6.82 -48.97 -46.04
N THR A 35 -8.04 -48.90 -46.60
CA THR A 35 -8.83 -47.66 -46.56
C THR A 35 -9.15 -47.38 -45.11
N HIS A 36 -8.19 -46.74 -44.35
CA HIS A 36 -8.56 -45.96 -43.21
C HIS A 36 -9.49 -44.85 -43.71
N TYR A 37 -10.76 -45.04 -43.43
CA TYR A 37 -11.80 -44.06 -43.59
C TYR A 37 -11.32 -42.85 -42.76
N PHE A 38 -10.62 -41.92 -43.43
CA PHE A 38 -10.15 -40.68 -42.83
C PHE A 38 -11.43 -39.94 -42.47
N ASP A 39 -11.76 -39.95 -41.19
CA ASP A 39 -12.99 -39.34 -40.71
C ASP A 39 -12.91 -37.82 -40.96
N MET A 40 -13.43 -37.43 -42.12
CA MET A 40 -13.53 -36.01 -42.53
C MET A 40 -14.23 -35.16 -41.48
N LYS A 41 -15.03 -35.75 -40.60
CA LYS A 41 -15.68 -35.03 -39.48
C LYS A 41 -14.68 -34.52 -38.48
N THR A 42 -13.68 -35.32 -38.13
CA THR A 42 -12.63 -34.88 -37.20
C THR A 42 -11.80 -33.72 -37.75
N TYR A 43 -11.50 -33.76 -39.05
CA TYR A 43 -10.73 -32.67 -39.68
C TYR A 43 -11.51 -31.35 -39.74
N TRP A 44 -12.82 -31.39 -39.97
CA TRP A 44 -13.67 -30.20 -39.93
C TRP A 44 -13.84 -29.65 -38.52
N VAL A 45 -13.87 -30.50 -37.50
CA VAL A 45 -13.92 -30.06 -36.07
C VAL A 45 -12.64 -29.36 -35.68
N ASP A 46 -11.48 -29.86 -36.10
CA ASP A 46 -10.19 -29.23 -35.79
C ASP A 46 -10.01 -27.88 -36.48
N ILE A 47 -10.45 -27.78 -37.75
CA ILE A 47 -10.46 -26.50 -38.47
C ILE A 47 -11.43 -25.50 -37.83
N LEU A 48 -12.62 -25.95 -37.46
CA LEU A 48 -13.61 -25.08 -36.79
C LEU A 48 -13.12 -24.58 -35.43
N THR A 49 -12.50 -25.46 -34.63
CA THR A 49 -11.92 -25.09 -33.35
C THR A 49 -10.76 -24.12 -33.53
N PHE A 50 -9.92 -24.31 -34.54
CA PHE A 50 -8.84 -23.37 -34.85
C PHE A 50 -9.39 -21.98 -35.22
N PHE A 51 -10.39 -21.92 -36.08
CA PHE A 51 -11.05 -20.66 -36.43
C PHE A 51 -11.75 -20.00 -35.25
N CYS A 52 -12.44 -20.78 -34.41
CA CYS A 52 -13.04 -20.25 -33.17
C CYS A 52 -11.99 -19.64 -32.24
N VAL A 53 -10.85 -20.30 -32.03
CA VAL A 53 -9.77 -19.79 -31.19
C VAL A 53 -9.17 -18.52 -31.79
N VAL A 54 -8.96 -18.47 -33.11
CA VAL A 54 -8.45 -17.26 -33.79
C VAL A 54 -9.44 -16.10 -33.68
N ILE A 55 -10.73 -16.35 -33.85
CA ILE A 55 -11.78 -15.34 -33.68
C ILE A 55 -11.84 -14.86 -32.23
N LEU A 56 -11.78 -15.77 -31.25
CA LEU A 56 -11.75 -15.40 -29.83
C LEU A 56 -10.52 -14.56 -29.51
N CYS A 57 -9.36 -14.87 -30.07
CA CYS A 57 -8.15 -14.07 -29.92
C CYS A 57 -8.27 -12.69 -30.56
N LEU A 58 -8.94 -12.56 -31.69
CA LEU A 58 -9.19 -11.28 -32.36
C LEU A 58 -10.16 -10.41 -31.55
N PHE A 59 -11.21 -10.99 -30.96
CA PHE A 59 -12.11 -10.27 -30.05
C PHE A 59 -11.49 -9.94 -28.70
N ALA A 60 -10.52 -10.72 -28.22
CA ALA A 60 -9.78 -10.43 -26.99
C ALA A 60 -8.75 -9.29 -27.17
N ALA A 61 -8.36 -8.97 -28.40
CA ALA A 61 -7.42 -7.88 -28.68
C ALA A 61 -8.04 -6.48 -28.52
N ASP A 62 -9.37 -6.38 -28.52
CA ASP A 62 -10.09 -5.10 -28.37
C ASP A 62 -10.54 -4.83 -26.93
N VAL A 63 -10.05 -5.55 -25.94
CA VAL A 63 -10.22 -5.13 -24.56
C VAL A 63 -9.40 -3.85 -24.40
N PRO A 64 -10.03 -2.65 -24.31
CA PRO A 64 -9.28 -1.43 -24.07
C PRO A 64 -8.57 -1.63 -22.73
N VAL A 65 -7.27 -1.84 -22.75
CA VAL A 65 -6.44 -1.65 -21.58
C VAL A 65 -6.71 -0.20 -21.22
N LYS A 66 -7.54 0.03 -20.19
CA LYS A 66 -7.67 1.36 -19.57
C LYS A 66 -6.25 1.75 -19.21
N GLY A 67 -5.60 2.46 -20.11
CA GLY A 67 -4.30 3.06 -19.85
C GLY A 67 -4.47 3.81 -18.54
N ALA A 68 -3.63 3.54 -17.57
CA ALA A 68 -3.60 4.32 -16.36
C ALA A 68 -3.56 5.77 -16.81
N ILE A 69 -4.65 6.53 -16.56
CA ILE A 69 -4.68 7.96 -16.83
C ILE A 69 -3.47 8.49 -16.09
N PRO A 70 -2.51 9.15 -16.73
CA PRO A 70 -1.37 9.68 -16.02
C PRO A 70 -1.91 10.64 -14.96
N GLN A 71 -1.86 10.21 -13.71
CA GLN A 71 -2.35 10.99 -12.60
C GLN A 71 -1.47 12.23 -12.52
N LYS A 72 -2.04 13.37 -12.86
CA LYS A 72 -1.32 14.64 -12.82
C LYS A 72 -1.13 15.00 -11.34
N TYR A 73 0.05 14.75 -10.82
CA TYR A 73 0.41 15.15 -9.47
C TYR A 73 0.59 16.66 -9.43
N SER A 74 0.03 17.29 -8.40
CA SER A 74 0.33 18.67 -8.04
C SER A 74 1.16 18.64 -6.77
N VAL A 75 2.29 19.34 -6.77
CA VAL A 75 3.17 19.46 -5.60
C VAL A 75 3.03 20.86 -5.04
N THR A 76 2.68 20.92 -3.76
CA THR A 76 2.58 22.18 -3.01
C THR A 76 3.63 22.16 -1.91
N TYR A 77 4.41 23.24 -1.81
CA TYR A 77 5.43 23.42 -0.77
C TYR A 77 4.86 24.31 0.32
N PHE A 78 4.99 23.87 1.58
CA PHE A 78 4.68 24.66 2.76
C PHE A 78 5.98 25.05 3.44
N SER A 79 6.04 26.30 3.91
CA SER A 79 7.20 26.89 4.56
C SER A 79 6.76 27.79 5.71
N SER A 80 7.70 28.45 6.36
CA SER A 80 7.41 29.44 7.42
C SER A 80 6.44 30.54 6.97
N GLN A 81 6.43 30.88 5.68
CA GLN A 81 5.46 31.85 5.12
C GLN A 81 4.01 31.33 5.14
N ASN A 82 3.84 30.01 5.20
CA ASN A 82 2.52 29.35 5.24
C ASN A 82 2.13 28.91 6.67
N GLY A 83 2.89 29.32 7.68
CA GLY A 83 2.60 29.04 9.09
C GLY A 83 3.24 27.76 9.63
N VAL A 84 4.10 27.08 8.87
CA VAL A 84 4.96 26.01 9.37
C VAL A 84 6.31 26.61 9.71
N GLU A 85 6.57 26.84 10.99
CA GLU A 85 7.89 27.30 11.42
C GLU A 85 8.96 26.25 11.07
N ASP A 86 10.18 26.72 10.81
CA ASP A 86 11.30 25.86 10.49
C ASP A 86 11.51 24.80 11.58
N GLY A 87 11.30 23.54 11.23
CA GLY A 87 11.42 22.43 12.15
C GLY A 87 11.45 21.10 11.39
N LEU A 88 12.12 20.12 12.00
CA LEU A 88 12.13 18.78 11.49
C LEU A 88 10.75 18.15 11.72
N VAL A 89 10.13 17.63 10.67
CA VAL A 89 8.92 16.81 10.74
C VAL A 89 9.35 15.37 10.94
N ASN A 90 8.96 14.77 12.05
CA ASN A 90 9.32 13.39 12.39
C ASN A 90 8.22 12.40 11.99
N ASP A 91 6.95 12.81 12.11
CA ASP A 91 5.82 11.95 11.77
C ASP A 91 4.62 12.76 11.27
N ILE A 92 3.76 12.11 10.46
CA ILE A 92 2.55 12.69 9.87
C ILE A 92 1.43 11.66 9.89
N ILE A 93 0.29 12.03 10.45
CA ILE A 93 -0.92 11.20 10.41
C ILE A 93 -2.11 11.99 9.88
N GLN A 94 -3.10 11.28 9.35
CA GLN A 94 -4.43 11.82 9.08
C GLN A 94 -5.42 11.24 10.08
N ASP A 95 -6.15 12.13 10.78
CA ASP A 95 -7.15 11.70 11.74
C ASP A 95 -8.46 11.26 11.05
N HIS A 96 -9.39 10.69 11.83
CA HIS A 96 -10.69 10.22 11.35
C HIS A 96 -11.59 11.35 10.79
N LYS A 97 -11.29 12.63 11.11
CA LYS A 97 -11.98 13.82 10.58
C LYS A 97 -11.35 14.33 9.28
N GLY A 98 -10.22 13.72 8.84
CA GLY A 98 -9.47 14.09 7.64
C GLY A 98 -8.46 15.21 7.86
N LEU A 99 -8.23 15.68 9.08
CA LEU A 99 -7.20 16.66 9.41
C LEU A 99 -5.82 15.99 9.42
N LEU A 100 -4.80 16.70 8.96
CA LEU A 100 -3.42 16.23 9.04
C LEU A 100 -2.76 16.76 10.31
N TRP A 101 -2.04 15.88 10.98
CA TRP A 101 -1.26 16.18 12.18
C TRP A 101 0.21 15.89 11.92
N PHE A 102 1.06 16.77 12.40
CA PHE A 102 2.50 16.69 12.20
C PHE A 102 3.22 16.75 13.55
N ALA A 103 3.98 15.71 13.84
CA ALA A 103 4.93 15.75 14.94
C ALA A 103 6.20 16.44 14.48
N THR A 104 6.56 17.55 15.12
CA THR A 104 7.73 18.32 14.72
C THR A 104 8.66 18.59 15.93
N TRP A 105 9.83 19.15 15.66
CA TRP A 105 10.69 19.66 16.70
C TRP A 105 10.25 21.02 17.27
N ASN A 106 9.14 21.54 16.76
CA ASN A 106 8.61 22.85 17.15
C ASN A 106 7.12 22.78 17.53
N GLY A 107 6.71 21.67 18.11
CA GLY A 107 5.34 21.41 18.57
C GLY A 107 4.54 20.49 17.67
N LEU A 108 3.26 20.36 18.01
CA LEU A 108 2.27 19.61 17.26
C LEU A 108 1.53 20.54 16.33
N TYR A 109 1.58 20.27 15.03
CA TYR A 109 0.83 21.04 14.03
C TYR A 109 -0.38 20.28 13.57
N ARG A 110 -1.49 21.01 13.39
CA ARG A 110 -2.71 20.54 12.73
C ARG A 110 -2.94 21.35 11.45
N PHE A 111 -3.25 20.67 10.36
CA PHE A 111 -3.56 21.26 9.08
C PHE A 111 -4.99 20.88 8.64
N ASP A 112 -5.81 21.84 8.30
CA ASP A 112 -7.21 21.68 7.89
C ASP A 112 -7.42 21.74 6.37
N GLY A 113 -6.33 21.74 5.59
CA GLY A 113 -6.34 21.93 4.15
C GLY A 113 -6.03 23.36 3.72
N TYR A 114 -6.12 24.32 4.63
CA TYR A 114 -5.90 25.75 4.35
C TYR A 114 -4.91 26.38 5.34
N ASN A 115 -5.04 26.09 6.62
CA ASN A 115 -4.29 26.75 7.69
C ASN A 115 -3.59 25.72 8.58
N PHE A 116 -2.42 26.14 9.10
CA PHE A 116 -1.74 25.41 10.15
C PHE A 116 -2.06 26.02 11.52
N LYS A 117 -2.41 25.17 12.49
CA LYS A 117 -2.48 25.53 13.90
C LYS A 117 -1.38 24.79 14.64
N ASN A 118 -0.58 25.55 15.40
CA ASN A 118 0.52 25.00 16.20
C ASN A 118 0.14 24.93 17.69
N TYR A 119 0.47 23.82 18.31
CA TYR A 119 0.34 23.56 19.74
C TYR A 119 1.76 23.35 20.30
N LYS A 120 2.19 24.30 21.13
CA LYS A 120 3.52 24.33 21.74
C LYS A 120 3.46 24.22 23.27
N SER A 121 4.61 23.94 23.86
CA SER A 121 4.77 24.07 25.29
C SER A 121 4.55 25.52 25.71
N ASN A 122 3.75 25.69 26.77
CA ASN A 122 3.57 26.97 27.43
C ASN A 122 3.86 26.75 28.94
N MET A 123 4.87 27.45 29.47
CA MET A 123 5.23 27.33 30.87
C MET A 123 4.14 27.82 31.82
N GLU A 124 3.21 28.64 31.33
CA GLU A 124 2.09 29.18 32.11
C GLU A 124 0.88 28.23 32.13
N ASP A 125 0.86 27.27 31.22
CA ASP A 125 -0.27 26.35 31.04
C ASP A 125 0.03 25.01 31.73
N LEU A 126 -0.59 24.78 32.90
CA LEU A 126 -0.43 23.55 33.68
C LEU A 126 -0.87 22.27 32.95
N GLY A 127 -1.49 22.39 31.81
CA GLY A 127 -2.00 21.30 30.96
C GLY A 127 -1.34 21.19 29.57
N GLY A 128 -0.27 21.95 29.30
CA GLY A 128 0.41 21.97 28.01
C GLY A 128 1.52 20.92 27.86
N LEU A 129 2.11 20.89 26.69
CA LEU A 129 3.34 20.14 26.42
C LEU A 129 4.48 20.71 27.29
N THR A 130 5.33 19.83 27.80
CA THR A 130 6.56 20.27 28.51
C THR A 130 7.79 20.29 27.59
N ASN A 131 7.66 19.70 26.40
CA ASN A 131 8.71 19.63 25.40
C ASN A 131 8.13 19.72 23.99
N ASP A 132 8.60 20.65 23.18
CA ASP A 132 8.15 20.86 21.80
C ASP A 132 8.77 19.88 20.81
N ARG A 133 9.78 19.11 21.20
CA ARG A 133 10.41 18.13 20.32
C ARG A 133 9.60 16.84 20.31
N LEU A 134 8.74 16.69 19.34
CA LEU A 134 7.88 15.52 19.18
C LEU A 134 8.57 14.47 18.31
N LEU A 135 8.47 13.23 18.71
CA LEU A 135 9.10 12.10 18.04
C LEU A 135 8.11 11.35 17.16
N ASP A 136 6.91 11.04 17.68
CA ASP A 136 5.94 10.15 17.06
C ASP A 136 4.52 10.50 17.51
N ILE A 137 3.51 10.28 16.66
CA ILE A 137 2.12 10.55 16.96
C ILE A 137 1.22 9.45 16.41
N VAL A 138 0.08 9.20 17.07
CA VAL A 138 -0.92 8.24 16.60
C VAL A 138 -2.29 8.63 17.14
N GLU A 139 -3.34 8.40 16.35
CA GLU A 139 -4.72 8.59 16.78
C GLU A 139 -5.28 7.34 17.46
N ASP A 140 -5.99 7.52 18.58
CA ASP A 140 -6.72 6.44 19.23
C ASP A 140 -8.17 6.32 18.69
N LYS A 141 -8.87 5.23 19.03
CA LYS A 141 -10.25 4.97 18.64
C LYS A 141 -11.27 6.01 19.14
N PHE A 142 -10.87 6.89 20.03
CA PHE A 142 -11.70 7.97 20.57
C PHE A 142 -11.43 9.32 19.90
N GLY A 143 -10.55 9.34 18.89
CA GLY A 143 -10.14 10.54 18.17
C GLY A 143 -9.15 11.42 18.93
N CYS A 144 -8.51 10.91 19.98
CA CYS A 144 -7.43 11.60 20.66
C CYS A 144 -6.09 11.29 20.01
N ILE A 145 -5.23 12.29 19.95
CA ILE A 145 -3.88 12.16 19.40
C ILE A 145 -2.92 11.87 20.54
N TRP A 146 -2.27 10.72 20.45
CA TRP A 146 -1.18 10.39 21.35
C TRP A 146 0.11 11.00 20.81
N VAL A 147 0.87 11.63 21.69
CA VAL A 147 2.06 12.39 21.32
C VAL A 147 3.22 11.88 22.18
N LEU A 148 4.26 11.39 21.52
CA LEU A 148 5.50 10.98 22.14
C LEU A 148 6.56 12.06 21.93
N CYS A 149 7.11 12.57 23.03
CA CYS A 149 8.17 13.55 22.99
C CYS A 149 9.56 12.91 23.01
N TYR A 150 10.56 13.64 22.54
CA TYR A 150 11.96 13.19 22.48
C TYR A 150 12.56 12.86 23.87
N ASP A 151 12.05 13.50 24.91
CA ASP A 151 12.46 13.24 26.32
C ASP A 151 11.71 12.07 26.96
N SER A 152 11.00 11.28 26.16
CA SER A 152 10.20 10.13 26.58
C SER A 152 8.97 10.45 27.43
N THR A 153 8.53 11.70 27.44
CA THR A 153 7.19 12.03 27.92
C THR A 153 6.15 11.66 26.89
N CYS A 154 5.00 11.19 27.35
CA CYS A 154 3.90 10.84 26.48
C CYS A 154 2.61 11.53 26.94
N TYR A 155 1.93 12.14 26.01
CA TYR A 155 0.68 12.85 26.24
C TYR A 155 -0.44 12.24 25.41
N ARG A 156 -1.65 12.37 25.90
CA ARG A 156 -2.89 12.17 25.16
C ARG A 156 -3.54 13.52 24.93
N PHE A 157 -3.55 13.97 23.70
CA PHE A 157 -4.16 15.24 23.30
C PHE A 157 -5.60 15.04 22.87
N ASN A 158 -6.52 15.79 23.46
CA ASN A 158 -7.92 15.82 23.04
C ASN A 158 -8.12 17.01 22.09
N PRO A 159 -8.38 16.76 20.78
CA PRO A 159 -8.51 17.85 19.81
C PRO A 159 -9.73 18.74 20.00
N ASP A 160 -10.81 18.21 20.59
CA ASP A 160 -12.06 18.97 20.80
C ASP A 160 -11.95 19.92 22.00
N LYS A 161 -11.17 19.53 23.01
CA LYS A 161 -10.92 20.35 24.21
C LYS A 161 -9.61 21.14 24.12
N GLU A 162 -8.75 20.77 23.19
CA GLU A 162 -7.39 21.29 23.01
C GLU A 162 -6.52 21.18 24.28
N VAL A 163 -6.63 20.06 24.98
CA VAL A 163 -5.93 19.80 26.23
C VAL A 163 -5.00 18.59 26.07
N PHE A 164 -3.77 18.72 26.57
CA PHE A 164 -2.82 17.63 26.72
C PHE A 164 -2.93 17.00 28.10
N GLU A 165 -3.21 15.72 28.15
CA GLU A 165 -3.23 14.92 29.39
C GLU A 165 -1.91 14.14 29.47
N PRO A 166 -1.05 14.37 30.48
CA PRO A 166 0.18 13.62 30.61
C PRO A 166 -0.13 12.17 31.03
N VAL A 167 0.37 11.22 30.25
CA VAL A 167 0.18 9.77 30.52
C VAL A 167 1.44 9.17 31.09
N ILE A 168 2.58 9.50 30.52
CA ILE A 168 3.89 9.06 31.01
C ILE A 168 4.77 10.30 31.19
N GLN A 169 5.26 10.48 32.40
CA GLN A 169 6.25 11.48 32.68
C GLN A 169 7.64 10.96 32.35
N LYS A 170 8.61 11.87 32.25
CA LYS A 170 9.99 11.56 31.92
C LYS A 170 10.53 10.35 32.71
N THR A 171 10.97 9.33 31.95
CA THR A 171 11.56 8.10 32.48
C THR A 171 13.02 8.00 32.08
N ALA A 172 13.79 7.16 32.82
CA ALA A 172 15.19 6.91 32.47
C ALA A 172 15.38 6.14 31.16
N ASN A 173 14.34 5.43 30.70
CA ASN A 173 14.40 4.61 29.51
C ASN A 173 13.73 5.33 28.35
N SER A 174 14.47 5.49 27.25
CA SER A 174 13.98 6.17 26.04
C SER A 174 12.94 5.35 25.30
N PHE A 175 11.85 6.00 24.92
CA PHE A 175 10.90 5.47 23.95
C PHE A 175 11.25 5.96 22.55
N ARG A 176 11.07 5.10 21.54
CA ARG A 176 11.33 5.43 20.14
C ARG A 176 10.07 5.55 19.27
N SER A 177 8.99 4.88 19.67
CA SER A 177 7.73 5.00 18.94
C SER A 177 6.51 4.62 19.78
N ILE A 178 5.34 5.06 19.32
CA ILE A 178 4.03 4.78 19.87
C ILE A 178 3.17 4.08 18.83
N SER A 179 2.30 3.18 19.24
CA SER A 179 1.42 2.44 18.35
C SER A 179 0.08 2.15 19.00
N VAL A 180 -1.00 2.23 18.24
CA VAL A 180 -2.35 1.87 18.69
C VAL A 180 -2.81 0.64 17.92
N LEU A 181 -3.21 -0.39 18.66
CA LEU A 181 -3.78 -1.60 18.05
C LEU A 181 -5.26 -1.39 17.70
N PRO A 182 -5.85 -2.20 16.80
CA PRO A 182 -7.26 -2.11 16.41
C PRO A 182 -8.24 -2.21 17.59
N ASN A 183 -7.84 -2.87 18.69
CA ASN A 183 -8.63 -2.96 19.91
C ASN A 183 -8.53 -1.69 20.79
N GLY A 184 -7.75 -0.68 20.36
CA GLY A 184 -7.56 0.58 21.05
C GLY A 184 -6.51 0.54 22.17
N ILE A 185 -5.75 -0.55 22.30
CA ILE A 185 -4.64 -0.63 23.24
C ILE A 185 -3.43 0.12 22.69
N VAL A 186 -2.85 0.98 23.52
CA VAL A 186 -1.67 1.77 23.18
C VAL A 186 -0.41 1.07 23.68
N TRP A 187 0.59 1.02 22.83
CA TRP A 187 1.90 0.47 23.11
C TRP A 187 3.00 1.51 22.85
N LEU A 188 3.94 1.56 23.73
CA LEU A 188 5.16 2.33 23.59
C LEU A 188 6.34 1.39 23.41
N LEU A 189 7.14 1.61 22.38
CA LEU A 189 8.31 0.81 22.05
C LEU A 189 9.56 1.52 22.58
N ARG A 190 10.40 0.82 23.33
CA ARG A 190 11.67 1.34 23.83
C ARG A 190 12.81 1.11 22.86
N GLU A 191 13.89 1.87 23.04
CA GLU A 191 15.12 1.68 22.25
C GLU A 191 15.78 0.33 22.49
N ASP A 192 15.64 -0.25 23.68
CA ASP A 192 16.14 -1.58 24.03
C ASP A 192 15.35 -2.75 23.40
N GLY A 193 14.29 -2.43 22.65
CA GLY A 193 13.41 -3.40 22.00
C GLY A 193 12.28 -3.91 22.89
N SER A 194 12.22 -3.50 24.17
CA SER A 194 11.08 -3.82 25.04
C SER A 194 9.86 -2.95 24.70
N ALA A 195 8.67 -3.40 25.09
CA ALA A 195 7.43 -2.67 24.87
C ALA A 195 6.67 -2.48 26.16
N VAL A 196 6.04 -1.32 26.31
CA VAL A 196 5.20 -0.96 27.45
C VAL A 196 3.77 -0.80 26.99
N ARG A 197 2.85 -1.52 27.60
CA ARG A 197 1.42 -1.37 27.39
C ARG A 197 0.89 -0.25 28.28
N VAL A 198 0.19 0.70 27.67
CA VAL A 198 -0.56 1.73 28.40
C VAL A 198 -1.97 1.19 28.67
N VAL A 199 -2.37 1.21 29.94
CA VAL A 199 -3.72 0.85 30.36
C VAL A 199 -4.45 2.16 30.68
N THR A 200 -5.47 2.47 29.90
CA THR A 200 -6.36 3.65 30.08
C THR A 200 -7.63 3.22 30.74
#